data_7b0186c581ef3cf2246d37458b043faa
#
_entry.id   7b0186c581ef3cf2246d37458b043faa
#
_cell.length_a   1.000
_cell.length_b   1.000
_cell.length_c   1.000
_cell.angle_alpha   90.00
_cell.angle_beta   90.00
_cell.angle_gamma   90.00
#
_symmetry.space_group_name_H-M   'P 1'
#
loop_
_entity.id
_entity.type
_entity.pdbx_description
1 polymer ?
#
loop_
_entity_poly.entity_id
_entity_poly.type
_entity_poly.pdbx_seq_one_letter_code
_entity_poly.pdbx_strand_id
1 'polypeptide(L)'
;MTESFTVGVVLSPRGWSGPLHAFVADHVPNVELVMVRDRRAALGSGAHLLVLDSTTPWLTASFVAEAESLGVRLVGVYDRHDGGVSRDRLAGFGLSHLLEEAMPPEDVMFLLDRLRPVATNGESPHRRGPVESVDVDGAIVPVGGPSGSGARELAVGLAAHWASVGLATLLVDANETTPGVARRLGLGLYPHLLTAVERCDAGGLDGVRSALADGVIPLPFDVIVGLATPRDWDRVVPGDVVELLSVCRHGWDRVVVTTSPLVEDLARWGDRFGVSRRVLANADIVVGAAEPTPRGVLRYLDWFADAGLLRADVVTVLNKVPSSRRIAFEARQQLIDTGGSLVEDVWELPLDRAVAAAEWDGRIVIRGRFHKALTRLADEVERRLVTEGAVVA
;
A
#
# COMPACT_ATOMS: atom_id res chain seq x y z
N MET A 1 -16.25 -39.66 -6.29
CA MET A 1 -15.72 -39.49 -4.92
C MET A 1 -15.76 -38.00 -4.65
N THR A 2 -16.69 -37.55 -3.83
CA THR A 2 -16.75 -36.15 -3.38
C THR A 2 -15.56 -35.91 -2.46
N GLU A 3 -14.63 -35.04 -2.83
CA GLU A 3 -13.53 -34.60 -1.95
C GLU A 3 -14.13 -34.10 -0.64
N SER A 4 -13.71 -34.68 0.49
CA SER A 4 -14.14 -34.25 1.81
C SER A 4 -13.57 -32.85 2.07
N PHE A 5 -14.42 -31.92 2.49
CA PHE A 5 -14.02 -30.57 2.83
C PHE A 5 -13.53 -30.54 4.28
N THR A 6 -12.24 -30.29 4.49
CA THR A 6 -11.62 -30.27 5.82
C THR A 6 -11.50 -28.85 6.34
N VAL A 7 -12.03 -28.60 7.53
CA VAL A 7 -11.97 -27.31 8.25
C VAL A 7 -11.20 -27.50 9.55
N GLY A 8 -10.08 -26.81 9.67
CA GLY A 8 -9.32 -26.73 10.91
C GLY A 8 -9.96 -25.73 11.87
N VAL A 9 -10.15 -26.11 13.12
CA VAL A 9 -10.67 -25.22 14.17
C VAL A 9 -9.62 -25.11 15.28
N VAL A 10 -9.15 -23.90 15.50
CA VAL A 10 -8.18 -23.64 16.56
C VAL A 10 -8.87 -23.66 17.91
N LEU A 11 -8.30 -24.40 18.86
CA LEU A 11 -8.80 -24.41 20.24
C LEU A 11 -8.70 -23.01 20.85
N SER A 12 -9.84 -22.50 21.24
CA SER A 12 -9.98 -21.18 21.85
C SER A 12 -10.47 -21.27 23.28
N PRO A 13 -9.98 -20.41 24.21
CA PRO A 13 -10.59 -20.24 25.52
C PRO A 13 -11.96 -19.56 25.46
N ARG A 14 -12.33 -18.99 24.31
CA ARG A 14 -13.66 -18.43 24.05
C ARG A 14 -14.66 -19.56 23.70
N GLY A 15 -15.93 -19.33 24.00
CA GLY A 15 -16.96 -20.37 23.94
C GLY A 15 -17.43 -20.79 22.54
N TRP A 16 -16.94 -20.18 21.44
CA TRP A 16 -17.48 -20.39 20.10
C TRP A 16 -17.11 -21.76 19.46
N SER A 17 -15.93 -22.28 19.74
CA SER A 17 -15.40 -23.47 19.06
C SER A 17 -16.11 -24.77 19.42
N GLY A 18 -16.58 -24.90 20.66
CA GLY A 18 -17.32 -26.09 21.12
C GLY A 18 -18.67 -26.30 20.42
N PRO A 19 -19.57 -25.30 20.42
CA PRO A 19 -20.85 -25.37 19.72
C PRO A 19 -20.68 -25.61 18.20
N LEU A 20 -19.70 -24.98 17.55
CA LEU A 20 -19.42 -25.22 16.14
C LEU A 20 -19.01 -26.67 15.87
N HIS A 21 -18.13 -27.23 16.71
CA HIS A 21 -17.70 -28.61 16.58
C HIS A 21 -18.88 -29.58 16.76
N ALA A 22 -19.72 -29.40 17.78
CA ALA A 22 -20.89 -30.24 18.04
C ALA A 22 -21.89 -30.18 16.86
N PHE A 23 -22.16 -28.96 16.37
CA PHE A 23 -23.10 -28.79 15.24
C PHE A 23 -22.60 -29.49 13.98
N VAL A 24 -21.33 -29.38 13.63
CA VAL A 24 -20.80 -30.04 12.41
C VAL A 24 -20.82 -31.58 12.56
N ALA A 25 -20.42 -32.07 13.73
CA ALA A 25 -20.44 -33.52 13.99
C ALA A 25 -21.86 -34.14 13.83
N ASP A 26 -22.89 -33.38 14.23
CA ASP A 26 -24.27 -33.88 14.25
C ASP A 26 -25.04 -33.63 12.93
N HIS A 27 -24.68 -32.58 12.16
CA HIS A 27 -25.52 -32.07 11.08
C HIS A 27 -24.83 -31.98 9.71
N VAL A 28 -23.48 -32.09 9.62
CA VAL A 28 -22.77 -31.81 8.36
C VAL A 28 -21.82 -32.96 7.97
N PRO A 29 -22.33 -34.07 7.46
CA PRO A 29 -21.54 -35.31 7.24
C PRO A 29 -20.45 -35.21 6.18
N ASN A 30 -20.44 -34.17 5.34
CA ASN A 30 -19.44 -33.96 4.27
C ASN A 30 -18.34 -32.99 4.64
N VAL A 31 -18.30 -32.55 5.89
CA VAL A 31 -17.26 -31.66 6.42
C VAL A 31 -16.51 -32.37 7.54
N GLU A 32 -15.20 -32.43 7.41
CA GLU A 32 -14.34 -32.96 8.44
C GLU A 32 -13.79 -31.80 9.26
N LEU A 33 -14.10 -31.77 10.56
CA LEU A 33 -13.49 -30.80 11.48
C LEU A 33 -12.25 -31.39 12.13
N VAL A 34 -11.13 -30.68 11.99
CA VAL A 34 -9.88 -31.03 12.63
C VAL A 34 -9.53 -29.99 13.70
N MET A 35 -9.43 -30.44 14.96
CA MET A 35 -9.05 -29.56 16.06
C MET A 35 -7.54 -29.28 16.02
N VAL A 36 -7.20 -28.00 15.97
CA VAL A 36 -5.82 -27.51 15.82
C VAL A 36 -5.34 -26.90 17.13
N ARG A 37 -4.19 -27.35 17.64
CA ARG A 37 -3.64 -26.91 18.93
C ARG A 37 -2.47 -25.93 18.80
N ASP A 38 -1.72 -26.03 17.72
CA ASP A 38 -0.51 -25.25 17.51
C ASP A 38 -0.29 -24.95 16.02
N ARG A 39 0.67 -24.07 15.72
CA ARG A 39 1.02 -23.65 14.36
C ARG A 39 1.37 -24.80 13.44
N ARG A 40 2.14 -25.78 13.92
CA ARG A 40 2.58 -26.92 13.10
C ARG A 40 1.40 -27.82 12.73
N ALA A 41 0.52 -28.06 13.71
CA ALA A 41 -0.72 -28.82 13.47
C ALA A 41 -1.65 -28.06 12.49
N ALA A 42 -1.69 -26.73 12.55
CA ALA A 42 -2.48 -25.91 11.63
C ALA A 42 -2.05 -26.11 10.17
N LEU A 43 -0.75 -26.03 9.89
CA LEU A 43 -0.22 -26.14 8.53
C LEU A 43 -0.17 -27.60 8.03
N GLY A 44 -0.05 -28.55 8.93
CA GLY A 44 -0.01 -30.00 8.61
C GLY A 44 -1.37 -30.71 8.60
N SER A 45 -2.44 -30.03 8.93
CA SER A 45 -3.78 -30.63 9.09
C SER A 45 -4.44 -31.07 7.77
N GLY A 46 -3.96 -30.58 6.63
CA GLY A 46 -4.66 -30.76 5.35
C GLY A 46 -5.97 -29.97 5.27
N ALA A 47 -6.18 -29.00 6.17
CA ALA A 47 -7.39 -28.19 6.19
C ALA A 47 -7.39 -27.22 4.99
N HIS A 48 -8.54 -27.09 4.35
CA HIS A 48 -8.79 -26.11 3.29
C HIS A 48 -9.14 -24.72 3.87
N LEU A 49 -9.72 -24.73 5.07
CA LEU A 49 -10.06 -23.54 5.86
C LEU A 49 -9.56 -23.72 7.29
N LEU A 50 -9.08 -22.65 7.90
CA LEU A 50 -8.71 -22.63 9.31
C LEU A 50 -9.46 -21.52 10.03
N VAL A 51 -10.27 -21.89 11.01
CA VAL A 51 -11.02 -20.96 11.87
C VAL A 51 -10.27 -20.73 13.16
N LEU A 52 -10.00 -19.48 13.49
CA LEU A 52 -9.21 -19.06 14.65
C LEU A 52 -9.73 -17.73 15.20
N ASP A 53 -9.28 -17.33 16.37
CA ASP A 53 -9.64 -16.04 16.93
C ASP A 53 -8.42 -15.19 17.37
N SER A 54 -8.69 -13.98 17.84
CA SER A 54 -7.68 -13.02 18.26
C SER A 54 -6.87 -13.46 19.49
N THR A 55 -7.30 -14.51 20.21
CA THR A 55 -6.56 -15.04 21.38
C THR A 55 -5.54 -16.11 20.99
N THR A 56 -5.50 -16.52 19.73
CA THR A 56 -4.54 -17.51 19.21
C THR A 56 -3.10 -17.00 19.40
N PRO A 57 -2.28 -17.65 20.26
CA PRO A 57 -0.98 -17.08 20.66
C PRO A 57 0.06 -17.04 19.52
N TRP A 58 -0.07 -17.94 18.55
CA TRP A 58 0.86 -18.09 17.42
C TRP A 58 0.32 -17.44 16.13
N LEU A 59 -0.79 -16.70 16.20
CA LEU A 59 -1.30 -15.93 15.09
C LEU A 59 -0.43 -14.70 14.87
N THR A 60 0.24 -14.67 13.74
CA THR A 60 1.12 -13.60 13.27
C THR A 60 0.89 -13.36 11.78
N ALA A 61 1.31 -12.23 11.25
CA ALA A 61 1.24 -11.97 9.82
C ALA A 61 2.02 -13.02 9.00
N SER A 62 3.20 -13.45 9.49
CA SER A 62 3.97 -14.52 8.84
C SER A 62 3.25 -15.87 8.81
N PHE A 63 2.47 -16.19 9.84
CA PHE A 63 1.65 -17.40 9.83
C PHE A 63 0.51 -17.28 8.81
N VAL A 64 -0.12 -16.13 8.70
CA VAL A 64 -1.19 -15.88 7.72
C VAL A 64 -0.66 -16.08 6.30
N ALA A 65 0.48 -15.44 5.98
CA ALA A 65 1.11 -15.59 4.67
C ALA A 65 1.52 -17.05 4.37
N GLU A 66 2.07 -17.77 5.36
CA GLU A 66 2.45 -19.18 5.20
C GLU A 66 1.23 -20.08 4.96
N ALA A 67 0.14 -19.89 5.70
CA ALA A 67 -1.10 -20.65 5.52
C ALA A 67 -1.71 -20.39 4.14
N GLU A 68 -1.77 -19.15 3.71
CA GLU A 68 -2.28 -18.77 2.38
C GLU A 68 -1.40 -19.35 1.25
N SER A 69 -0.08 -19.35 1.42
CA SER A 69 0.84 -19.95 0.43
C SER A 69 0.64 -21.45 0.25
N LEU A 70 0.15 -22.11 1.29
CA LEU A 70 -0.24 -23.54 1.27
C LEU A 70 -1.68 -23.76 0.80
N GLY A 71 -2.38 -22.69 0.38
CA GLY A 71 -3.77 -22.75 -0.08
C GLY A 71 -4.79 -22.86 1.05
N VAL A 72 -4.39 -22.64 2.30
CA VAL A 72 -5.28 -22.68 3.47
C VAL A 72 -5.89 -21.29 3.67
N ARG A 73 -7.22 -21.17 3.55
CA ARG A 73 -7.92 -19.92 3.84
C ARG A 73 -8.10 -19.73 5.34
N LEU A 74 -7.93 -18.51 5.81
CA LEU A 74 -8.07 -18.16 7.22
C LEU A 74 -9.38 -17.40 7.47
N VAL A 75 -10.06 -17.77 8.54
CA VAL A 75 -11.30 -17.12 8.99
C VAL A 75 -11.12 -16.75 10.46
N GLY A 76 -11.23 -15.46 10.77
CA GLY A 76 -11.08 -14.92 12.12
C GLY A 76 -12.41 -14.78 12.84
N VAL A 77 -12.49 -15.25 14.07
CA VAL A 77 -13.67 -15.06 14.94
C VAL A 77 -13.41 -13.90 15.91
N TYR A 78 -14.28 -12.90 15.90
CA TYR A 78 -14.17 -11.71 16.75
C TYR A 78 -15.36 -11.54 17.70
N ASP A 79 -15.10 -10.89 18.82
CA ASP A 79 -16.12 -10.49 19.80
C ASP A 79 -16.62 -9.08 19.48
N ARG A 80 -17.91 -8.93 19.19
CA ARG A 80 -18.52 -7.60 18.94
C ARG A 80 -18.61 -6.72 20.18
N HIS A 81 -18.53 -7.29 21.37
CA HIS A 81 -18.70 -6.58 22.63
C HIS A 81 -17.40 -6.02 23.19
N ASP A 82 -16.25 -6.31 22.58
CA ASP A 82 -14.93 -5.82 23.03
C ASP A 82 -14.52 -4.46 22.43
N GLY A 83 -15.48 -3.72 21.88
CA GLY A 83 -15.23 -2.40 21.29
C GLY A 83 -14.44 -2.43 19.97
N GLY A 84 -14.39 -3.59 19.31
CA GLY A 84 -13.70 -3.77 18.01
C GLY A 84 -12.26 -4.24 18.15
N VAL A 85 -11.74 -4.41 19.35
CA VAL A 85 -10.33 -4.76 19.60
C VAL A 85 -9.93 -6.07 18.94
N SER A 86 -10.75 -7.13 19.08
CA SER A 86 -10.47 -8.43 18.46
C SER A 86 -10.58 -8.37 16.93
N ARG A 87 -11.56 -7.64 16.41
CA ARG A 87 -11.76 -7.45 14.98
C ARG A 87 -10.58 -6.71 14.35
N ASP A 88 -10.15 -5.60 14.96
CA ASP A 88 -9.04 -4.79 14.46
C ASP A 88 -7.72 -5.57 14.54
N ARG A 89 -7.55 -6.39 15.58
CA ARG A 89 -6.37 -7.26 15.71
C ARG A 89 -6.32 -8.33 14.63
N LEU A 90 -7.43 -9.02 14.35
CA LEU A 90 -7.50 -10.04 13.30
C LEU A 90 -7.29 -9.44 11.91
N ALA A 91 -7.94 -8.32 11.63
CA ALA A 91 -7.68 -7.54 10.43
C ALA A 91 -6.22 -7.10 10.34
N GLY A 92 -5.59 -6.76 11.49
CA GLY A 92 -4.19 -6.40 11.63
C GLY A 92 -3.20 -7.49 11.24
N PHE A 93 -3.61 -8.74 11.31
CA PHE A 93 -2.81 -9.87 10.81
C PHE A 93 -3.10 -10.22 9.34
N GLY A 94 -3.98 -9.46 8.65
CA GLY A 94 -4.30 -9.67 7.25
C GLY A 94 -5.50 -10.59 6.98
N LEU A 95 -6.27 -10.99 8.01
CA LEU A 95 -7.45 -11.82 7.80
C LEU A 95 -8.57 -11.01 7.12
N SER A 96 -8.96 -11.42 5.93
CA SER A 96 -10.04 -10.80 5.14
C SER A 96 -11.42 -11.32 5.49
N HIS A 97 -11.50 -12.53 6.06
CA HIS A 97 -12.76 -13.18 6.43
C HIS A 97 -12.93 -13.18 7.94
N LEU A 98 -13.91 -12.42 8.43
CA LEU A 98 -14.17 -12.26 9.86
C LEU A 98 -15.60 -12.65 10.18
N LEU A 99 -15.79 -13.46 11.23
CA LEU A 99 -17.07 -13.92 11.75
C LEU A 99 -17.28 -13.39 13.17
N GLU A 100 -18.51 -13.11 13.51
CA GLU A 100 -18.88 -12.75 14.87
C GLU A 100 -18.98 -14.00 15.76
N GLU A 101 -18.40 -13.94 16.98
CA GLU A 101 -18.41 -15.07 17.95
C GLU A 101 -19.83 -15.55 18.29
N ALA A 102 -20.81 -14.65 18.34
CA ALA A 102 -22.19 -14.95 18.67
C ALA A 102 -23.01 -15.48 17.47
N MET A 103 -22.39 -15.64 16.30
CA MET A 103 -23.08 -16.17 15.12
C MET A 103 -23.50 -17.62 15.34
N PRO A 104 -24.76 -18.00 15.03
CA PRO A 104 -25.21 -19.38 15.12
C PRO A 104 -24.34 -20.34 14.29
N PRO A 105 -24.05 -21.55 14.78
CA PRO A 105 -23.20 -22.52 14.06
C PRO A 105 -23.65 -22.84 12.63
N GLU A 106 -24.95 -22.85 12.37
CA GLU A 106 -25.52 -23.03 11.04
C GLU A 106 -25.14 -21.90 10.07
N ASP A 107 -25.15 -20.67 10.54
CA ASP A 107 -24.76 -19.50 9.74
C ASP A 107 -23.25 -19.47 9.49
N VAL A 108 -22.46 -19.89 10.50
CA VAL A 108 -21.00 -20.06 10.35
C VAL A 108 -20.72 -21.09 9.25
N MET A 109 -21.37 -22.24 9.29
CA MET A 109 -21.19 -23.30 8.30
C MET A 109 -21.60 -22.87 6.90
N PHE A 110 -22.70 -22.13 6.77
CA PHE A 110 -23.14 -21.58 5.49
C PHE A 110 -22.08 -20.63 4.89
N LEU A 111 -21.46 -19.79 5.72
CA LEU A 111 -20.38 -18.90 5.28
C LEU A 111 -19.10 -19.67 4.94
N LEU A 112 -18.73 -20.68 5.74
CA LEU A 112 -17.56 -21.51 5.48
C LEU A 112 -17.71 -22.31 4.18
N ASP A 113 -18.92 -22.81 3.87
CA ASP A 113 -19.19 -23.51 2.61
C ASP A 113 -19.04 -22.59 1.39
N ARG A 114 -19.42 -21.32 1.50
CA ARG A 114 -19.19 -20.32 0.45
C ARG A 114 -17.70 -19.97 0.25
N LEU A 115 -16.87 -20.19 1.25
CA LEU A 115 -15.42 -20.02 1.20
C LEU A 115 -14.70 -21.29 0.75
N ARG A 116 -15.42 -22.36 0.46
CA ARG A 116 -14.87 -23.59 -0.10
C ARG A 116 -14.11 -23.28 -1.38
N PRO A 117 -12.88 -23.75 -1.55
CA PRO A 117 -12.17 -23.59 -2.80
C PRO A 117 -12.99 -24.20 -3.93
N VAL A 118 -13.46 -23.38 -4.85
CA VAL A 118 -14.03 -23.89 -6.09
C VAL A 118 -12.83 -24.34 -6.90
N ALA A 119 -12.80 -25.60 -7.34
CA ALA A 119 -11.86 -26.05 -8.36
C ALA A 119 -12.11 -25.20 -9.61
N THR A 120 -11.40 -24.10 -9.74
CA THR A 120 -11.49 -23.22 -10.88
C THR A 120 -10.69 -23.82 -12.02
N ASN A 121 -11.40 -24.53 -12.88
CA ASN A 121 -11.05 -24.50 -14.29
C ASN A 121 -11.27 -23.05 -14.74
N GLY A 122 -10.15 -22.34 -14.90
CA GLY A 122 -9.89 -21.12 -15.62
C GLY A 122 -11.00 -20.09 -15.80
N GLU A 123 -10.57 -18.90 -15.56
CA GLU A 123 -11.03 -17.58 -16.04
C GLU A 123 -11.58 -16.67 -14.96
N SER A 124 -10.65 -15.92 -14.36
CA SER A 124 -10.94 -14.62 -13.74
C SER A 124 -11.15 -13.58 -14.85
N PRO A 125 -12.25 -12.82 -14.84
CA PRO A 125 -12.52 -11.83 -15.88
C PRO A 125 -11.84 -10.51 -15.55
N HIS A 126 -10.54 -10.42 -15.72
CA HIS A 126 -9.76 -9.19 -15.95
C HIS A 126 -8.28 -9.52 -16.20
N ARG A 127 -8.04 -10.48 -17.10
CA ARG A 127 -6.76 -10.50 -17.82
C ARG A 127 -6.92 -9.68 -19.09
N ARG A 128 -6.44 -8.46 -19.09
CA ARG A 128 -5.89 -7.90 -20.32
C ARG A 128 -4.72 -8.80 -20.71
N GLY A 129 -4.77 -9.33 -21.92
CA GLY A 129 -3.74 -10.20 -22.47
C GLY A 129 -2.37 -9.54 -22.42
N PRO A 130 -1.30 -10.35 -22.45
CA PRO A 130 0.04 -9.82 -22.52
C PRO A 130 0.16 -8.97 -23.79
N VAL A 131 0.27 -7.66 -23.62
CA VAL A 131 0.96 -6.86 -24.61
C VAL A 131 2.40 -7.37 -24.55
N GLU A 132 2.94 -7.86 -25.65
CA GLU A 132 4.37 -8.09 -25.78
C GLU A 132 5.07 -6.75 -25.54
N SER A 133 5.39 -6.50 -24.27
CA SER A 133 6.23 -5.38 -23.88
C SER A 133 7.68 -5.79 -24.14
N VAL A 134 8.34 -5.02 -24.95
CA VAL A 134 9.80 -4.88 -24.89
C VAL A 134 10.17 -4.73 -23.42
N ASP A 135 11.13 -5.52 -22.93
CA ASP A 135 11.64 -5.46 -21.53
C ASP A 135 12.22 -4.06 -21.22
N VAL A 136 11.34 -3.12 -20.93
CA VAL A 136 11.72 -1.84 -20.35
C VAL A 136 11.21 -1.88 -18.91
N ASP A 137 12.12 -1.97 -17.96
CA ASP A 137 11.80 -1.88 -16.54
C ASP A 137 11.04 -0.58 -16.27
N GLY A 138 9.96 -0.70 -15.50
CA GLY A 138 9.18 0.47 -15.08
C GLY A 138 9.98 1.42 -14.18
N ALA A 139 9.59 2.68 -14.12
CA ALA A 139 10.28 3.70 -13.34
C ALA A 139 9.70 3.85 -11.92
N ILE A 140 10.58 3.96 -10.92
CA ILE A 140 10.24 4.28 -9.53
C ILE A 140 10.31 5.79 -9.34
N VAL A 141 9.18 6.40 -8.99
CA VAL A 141 9.00 7.84 -8.85
C VAL A 141 8.52 8.18 -7.43
N PRO A 142 9.41 8.35 -6.45
CA PRO A 142 9.03 8.84 -5.15
C PRO A 142 8.55 10.30 -5.19
N VAL A 143 7.50 10.55 -4.42
CA VAL A 143 6.93 11.88 -4.22
C VAL A 143 6.99 12.21 -2.74
N GLY A 144 7.76 13.23 -2.39
CA GLY A 144 8.03 13.60 -1.01
C GLY A 144 8.08 15.10 -0.77
N GLY A 145 8.39 15.46 0.46
CA GLY A 145 8.53 16.83 0.91
C GLY A 145 8.05 17.02 2.34
N PRO A 146 8.34 18.15 2.97
CA PRO A 146 7.96 18.42 4.36
C PRO A 146 6.45 18.36 4.57
N SER A 147 6.06 18.12 5.82
CA SER A 147 4.64 18.08 6.20
C SER A 147 3.91 19.35 5.78
N GLY A 148 2.73 19.19 5.17
CA GLY A 148 1.94 20.31 4.65
C GLY A 148 2.21 20.65 3.18
N SER A 149 3.26 20.14 2.56
CA SER A 149 3.58 20.40 1.14
C SER A 149 2.53 19.90 0.14
N GLY A 150 1.74 18.89 0.53
CA GLY A 150 0.75 18.25 -0.34
C GLY A 150 1.32 17.16 -1.24
N ALA A 151 2.48 16.59 -0.90
CA ALA A 151 3.14 15.52 -1.66
C ALA A 151 2.22 14.32 -1.92
N ARG A 152 1.36 13.93 -0.95
CA ARG A 152 0.39 12.83 -1.14
C ARG A 152 -0.59 13.11 -2.27
N GLU A 153 -1.15 14.32 -2.34
CA GLU A 153 -2.07 14.69 -3.42
C GLU A 153 -1.38 14.73 -4.77
N LEU A 154 -0.11 15.12 -4.77
CA LEU A 154 0.75 15.06 -5.95
C LEU A 154 0.92 13.60 -6.42
N ALA A 155 1.26 12.69 -5.52
CA ALA A 155 1.44 11.27 -5.82
C ALA A 155 0.15 10.63 -6.38
N VAL A 156 -0.98 10.86 -5.73
CA VAL A 156 -2.30 10.39 -6.20
C VAL A 156 -2.62 10.96 -7.59
N GLY A 157 -2.35 12.24 -7.79
CA GLY A 157 -2.60 12.90 -9.06
C GLY A 157 -1.72 12.37 -10.21
N LEU A 158 -0.41 12.17 -9.96
CA LEU A 158 0.53 11.60 -10.94
C LEU A 158 0.14 10.17 -11.29
N ALA A 159 -0.18 9.33 -10.30
CA ALA A 159 -0.63 7.97 -10.55
C ALA A 159 -1.91 7.94 -11.40
N ALA A 160 -2.87 8.79 -11.10
CA ALA A 160 -4.10 8.91 -11.88
C ALA A 160 -3.85 9.41 -13.31
N HIS A 161 -2.93 10.36 -13.49
CA HIS A 161 -2.58 10.88 -14.81
C HIS A 161 -1.95 9.78 -15.66
N TRP A 162 -0.91 9.10 -15.19
CA TRP A 162 -0.23 8.05 -15.94
C TRP A 162 -1.17 6.89 -16.29
N ALA A 163 -2.00 6.45 -15.35
CA ALA A 163 -3.02 5.46 -15.65
C ALA A 163 -4.02 5.93 -16.72
N SER A 164 -4.37 7.23 -16.73
CA SER A 164 -5.31 7.79 -17.72
C SER A 164 -4.75 7.83 -19.13
N VAL A 165 -3.43 7.87 -19.29
CA VAL A 165 -2.75 7.81 -20.61
C VAL A 165 -2.35 6.38 -20.99
N GLY A 166 -2.76 5.38 -20.20
CA GLY A 166 -2.63 3.96 -20.52
C GLY A 166 -1.41 3.26 -19.95
N LEU A 167 -0.61 3.94 -19.12
CA LEU A 167 0.52 3.31 -18.41
C LEU A 167 0.03 2.47 -17.23
N ALA A 168 0.51 1.23 -17.13
CA ALA A 168 0.30 0.41 -15.95
C ALA A 168 0.95 1.11 -14.74
N THR A 169 0.14 1.51 -13.77
CA THR A 169 0.59 2.37 -12.69
C THR A 169 0.27 1.79 -11.33
N LEU A 170 1.26 1.79 -10.43
CA LEU A 170 1.14 1.40 -9.03
C LEU A 170 1.43 2.60 -8.13
N LEU A 171 0.56 2.84 -7.14
CA LEU A 171 0.81 3.78 -6.06
C LEU A 171 1.16 3.02 -4.77
N VAL A 172 2.34 3.26 -4.22
CA VAL A 172 2.80 2.65 -2.97
C VAL A 172 2.88 3.70 -1.86
N ASP A 173 2.22 3.46 -0.74
CA ASP A 173 2.37 4.32 0.45
C ASP A 173 3.50 3.78 1.34
N ALA A 174 4.72 4.27 1.12
CA ALA A 174 5.89 3.94 1.92
C ALA A 174 6.16 4.98 3.04
N ASN A 175 5.17 5.80 3.37
CA ASN A 175 5.27 6.79 4.43
C ASN A 175 5.12 6.14 5.80
N GLU A 176 6.22 5.83 6.45
CA GLU A 176 6.29 5.16 7.74
C GLU A 176 5.85 6.03 8.93
N THR A 177 5.74 7.35 8.74
CA THR A 177 5.35 8.26 9.83
C THR A 177 3.89 8.67 9.82
N THR A 178 3.36 8.92 8.64
CA THR A 178 1.97 9.37 8.46
C THR A 178 1.33 8.70 7.25
N PRO A 179 1.23 7.34 7.23
CA PRO A 179 0.58 6.62 6.15
C PRO A 179 -0.85 7.14 5.99
N GLY A 180 -1.27 7.39 4.76
CA GLY A 180 -2.56 8.05 4.59
C GLY A 180 -3.21 7.86 3.24
N VAL A 181 -2.60 7.11 2.32
CA VAL A 181 -3.19 6.83 1.00
C VAL A 181 -4.49 6.04 1.13
N ALA A 182 -4.54 5.03 2.02
CA ALA A 182 -5.76 4.26 2.26
C ALA A 182 -6.93 5.16 2.64
N ARG A 183 -6.75 6.01 3.65
CA ARG A 183 -7.79 6.95 4.12
C ARG A 183 -8.15 7.98 3.07
N ARG A 184 -7.15 8.47 2.32
CA ARG A 184 -7.34 9.45 1.25
C ARG A 184 -8.20 8.93 0.11
N LEU A 185 -8.08 7.65 -0.22
CA LEU A 185 -8.79 7.01 -1.34
C LEU A 185 -9.98 6.14 -0.89
N GLY A 186 -10.32 6.13 0.39
CA GLY A 186 -11.42 5.31 0.92
C GLY A 186 -11.17 3.81 0.82
N LEU A 187 -9.88 3.39 0.88
CA LEU A 187 -9.46 2.00 0.83
C LEU A 187 -9.42 1.38 2.24
N GLY A 188 -9.47 0.05 2.30
CA GLY A 188 -9.14 -0.71 3.50
C GLY A 188 -7.70 -0.48 3.94
N LEU A 189 -7.41 -0.75 5.23
CA LEU A 189 -6.04 -0.64 5.75
C LEU A 189 -5.23 -1.92 5.48
N TYR A 190 -5.84 -2.93 4.90
CA TYR A 190 -5.25 -4.24 4.58
C TYR A 190 -5.72 -4.73 3.22
N PRO A 191 -4.87 -5.48 2.49
CA PRO A 191 -3.45 -5.73 2.78
C PRO A 191 -2.63 -4.43 2.75
N HIS A 192 -1.51 -4.38 3.47
CA HIS A 192 -0.69 -3.17 3.61
C HIS A 192 0.78 -3.43 3.25
N LEU A 193 1.63 -2.40 3.35
CA LEU A 193 3.04 -2.45 2.95
C LEU A 193 3.80 -3.67 3.51
N LEU A 194 3.65 -3.99 4.81
CA LEU A 194 4.27 -5.19 5.39
C LEU A 194 3.78 -6.47 4.71
N THR A 195 2.48 -6.58 4.49
CA THR A 195 1.90 -7.73 3.79
C THR A 195 2.43 -7.83 2.35
N ALA A 196 2.63 -6.69 1.68
CA ALA A 196 3.19 -6.66 0.33
C ALA A 196 4.65 -7.14 0.32
N VAL A 197 5.47 -6.72 1.30
CA VAL A 197 6.85 -7.20 1.47
C VAL A 197 6.85 -8.72 1.71
N GLU A 198 6.09 -9.20 2.70
CA GLU A 198 6.00 -10.62 3.03
C GLU A 198 5.57 -11.49 1.83
N ARG A 199 4.61 -11.01 1.05
CA ARG A 199 4.13 -11.73 -0.14
C ARG A 199 5.09 -11.63 -1.33
N CYS A 200 5.83 -10.54 -1.44
CA CYS A 200 6.89 -10.37 -2.42
C CYS A 200 8.00 -11.42 -2.20
N ASP A 201 8.45 -11.58 -0.96
CA ASP A 201 9.45 -12.57 -0.58
C ASP A 201 8.99 -14.00 -0.89
N ALA A 202 7.70 -14.30 -0.68
CA ALA A 202 7.14 -15.63 -0.88
C ALA A 202 6.85 -15.97 -2.34
N GLY A 203 6.51 -15.00 -3.19
CA GLY A 203 5.98 -15.24 -4.53
C GLY A 203 6.32 -14.18 -5.59
N GLY A 204 7.31 -13.32 -5.35
CA GLY A 204 7.73 -12.29 -6.31
C GLY A 204 6.57 -11.40 -6.75
N LEU A 205 6.48 -11.11 -8.04
CA LEU A 205 5.47 -10.24 -8.62
C LEU A 205 4.03 -10.71 -8.40
N ASP A 206 3.77 -12.01 -8.45
CA ASP A 206 2.43 -12.56 -8.20
C ASP A 206 2.04 -12.42 -6.72
N GLY A 207 3.02 -12.56 -5.82
CA GLY A 207 2.85 -12.25 -4.41
C GLY A 207 2.45 -10.78 -4.20
N VAL A 208 3.15 -9.85 -4.85
CA VAL A 208 2.82 -8.42 -4.79
C VAL A 208 1.42 -8.14 -5.31
N ARG A 209 1.04 -8.71 -6.45
CA ARG A 209 -0.31 -8.56 -7.00
C ARG A 209 -1.41 -9.03 -6.05
N SER A 210 -1.15 -10.07 -5.26
CA SER A 210 -2.08 -10.54 -4.25
C SER A 210 -2.23 -9.57 -3.06
N ALA A 211 -1.30 -8.64 -2.88
CA ALA A 211 -1.29 -7.64 -1.81
C ALA A 211 -1.81 -6.25 -2.25
N LEU A 212 -2.38 -6.15 -3.45
CA LEU A 212 -3.01 -4.91 -3.90
C LEU A 212 -4.29 -4.63 -3.09
N ALA A 213 -4.52 -3.36 -2.82
CA ALA A 213 -5.70 -2.94 -2.09
C ALA A 213 -6.94 -2.90 -3.00
N ASP A 214 -8.03 -3.48 -2.51
CA ASP A 214 -9.33 -3.37 -3.15
C ASP A 214 -10.13 -2.20 -2.57
N GLY A 215 -10.75 -1.41 -3.44
CA GLY A 215 -11.60 -0.29 -3.05
C GLY A 215 -13.06 -0.50 -3.44
N VAL A 216 -13.97 0.15 -2.73
CA VAL A 216 -15.40 0.20 -3.09
C VAL A 216 -15.59 0.94 -4.43
N ILE A 217 -14.75 1.93 -4.70
CA ILE A 217 -14.73 2.68 -5.96
C ILE A 217 -13.51 2.21 -6.76
N PRO A 218 -13.69 1.74 -8.01
CA PRO A 218 -12.58 1.34 -8.86
C PRO A 218 -11.63 2.52 -9.08
N LEU A 219 -10.35 2.30 -8.82
CA LEU A 219 -9.28 3.25 -9.13
C LEU A 219 -8.69 2.93 -10.51
N PRO A 220 -8.19 3.93 -11.26
CA PRO A 220 -7.55 3.68 -12.54
C PRO A 220 -6.14 3.10 -12.42
N PHE A 221 -5.58 2.99 -11.21
CA PHE A 221 -4.26 2.47 -10.89
C PHE A 221 -4.33 1.52 -9.69
N ASP A 222 -3.32 0.67 -9.57
CA ASP A 222 -3.17 -0.25 -8.44
C ASP A 222 -2.59 0.46 -7.22
N VAL A 223 -2.88 -0.07 -6.02
CA VAL A 223 -2.43 0.56 -4.76
C VAL A 223 -1.90 -0.48 -3.78
N ILE A 224 -0.73 -0.22 -3.21
CA ILE A 224 -0.25 -0.83 -1.98
C ILE A 224 -0.41 0.23 -0.88
N VAL A 225 -1.31 0.00 0.06
CA VAL A 225 -1.54 0.94 1.16
C VAL A 225 -0.42 0.89 2.19
N GLY A 226 -0.21 2.00 2.88
CA GLY A 226 0.82 2.13 3.92
C GLY A 226 0.51 1.32 5.17
N LEU A 227 1.40 1.42 6.15
CA LEU A 227 1.23 0.78 7.44
C LEU A 227 -0.14 1.12 8.06
N ALA A 228 -0.79 0.14 8.65
CA ALA A 228 -2.06 0.33 9.33
C ALA A 228 -1.93 1.31 10.52
N THR A 229 -0.79 1.27 11.18
CA THR A 229 -0.39 2.21 12.21
C THR A 229 1.07 2.63 12.05
N PRO A 230 1.40 3.92 12.28
CA PRO A 230 2.81 4.37 12.28
C PRO A 230 3.69 3.69 13.34
N ARG A 231 3.10 2.99 14.30
CA ARG A 231 3.84 2.26 15.35
C ARG A 231 4.54 1.01 14.83
N ASP A 232 4.09 0.47 13.68
CA ASP A 232 4.66 -0.73 13.07
C ASP A 232 5.91 -0.43 12.21
N TRP A 233 6.44 0.79 12.27
CA TRP A 233 7.61 1.22 11.50
C TRP A 233 8.85 0.34 11.75
N ASP A 234 9.04 -0.14 12.98
CA ASP A 234 10.15 -0.98 13.40
C ASP A 234 10.08 -2.42 12.86
N ARG A 235 8.94 -2.80 12.29
CA ARG A 235 8.73 -4.10 11.64
C ARG A 235 9.09 -4.06 10.16
N VAL A 236 9.27 -2.88 9.58
CA VAL A 236 9.61 -2.71 8.17
C VAL A 236 11.10 -2.56 8.02
N VAL A 237 11.73 -3.49 7.32
CA VAL A 237 13.14 -3.40 6.98
C VAL A 237 13.27 -2.55 5.70
N PRO A 238 14.04 -1.45 5.73
CA PRO A 238 14.17 -0.56 4.57
C PRO A 238 14.65 -1.25 3.28
N GLY A 239 15.51 -2.27 3.43
CA GLY A 239 16.02 -3.07 2.30
C GLY A 239 14.93 -3.86 1.61
N ASP A 240 14.02 -4.46 2.37
CA ASP A 240 12.93 -5.29 1.85
C ASP A 240 11.92 -4.44 1.05
N VAL A 241 11.72 -3.17 1.44
CA VAL A 241 10.88 -2.24 0.65
C VAL A 241 11.55 -1.90 -0.67
N VAL A 242 12.87 -1.71 -0.70
CA VAL A 242 13.60 -1.48 -1.96
C VAL A 242 13.50 -2.70 -2.87
N GLU A 243 13.61 -3.91 -2.33
CA GLU A 243 13.44 -5.14 -3.09
C GLU A 243 12.01 -5.28 -3.63
N LEU A 244 11.00 -5.02 -2.80
CA LEU A 244 9.60 -4.94 -3.24
C LEU A 244 9.44 -3.99 -4.43
N LEU A 245 9.97 -2.77 -4.36
CA LEU A 245 9.88 -1.80 -5.44
C LEU A 245 10.63 -2.25 -6.70
N SER A 246 11.77 -2.93 -6.54
CA SER A 246 12.51 -3.53 -7.65
C SER A 246 11.68 -4.60 -8.37
N VAL A 247 10.97 -5.45 -7.62
CA VAL A 247 10.03 -6.42 -8.21
C VAL A 247 8.86 -5.72 -8.90
N CYS A 248 8.34 -4.63 -8.32
CA CYS A 248 7.24 -3.87 -8.91
C CYS A 248 7.57 -3.29 -10.29
N ARG A 249 8.81 -2.92 -10.59
CA ARG A 249 9.23 -2.43 -11.92
C ARG A 249 8.89 -3.39 -13.06
N HIS A 250 8.91 -4.69 -12.79
CA HIS A 250 8.62 -5.72 -13.79
C HIS A 250 7.12 -5.90 -14.05
N GLY A 251 6.26 -5.26 -13.26
CA GLY A 251 4.81 -5.39 -13.36
C GLY A 251 4.05 -4.13 -13.71
N TRP A 252 4.70 -2.97 -13.56
CA TRP A 252 4.09 -1.65 -13.79
C TRP A 252 5.07 -0.72 -14.48
N ASP A 253 4.57 0.07 -15.43
CA ASP A 253 5.36 1.09 -16.13
C ASP A 253 5.79 2.23 -15.21
N ARG A 254 4.95 2.56 -14.21
CA ARG A 254 5.22 3.62 -13.21
C ARG A 254 4.87 3.14 -11.81
N VAL A 255 5.86 3.22 -10.93
CA VAL A 255 5.72 2.93 -9.51
C VAL A 255 5.87 4.26 -8.74
N VAL A 256 4.74 4.87 -8.42
CA VAL A 256 4.69 6.11 -7.64
C VAL A 256 4.76 5.78 -6.15
N VAL A 257 5.66 6.41 -5.41
CA VAL A 257 5.86 6.07 -3.99
C VAL A 257 5.71 7.31 -3.12
N THR A 258 4.79 7.30 -2.16
CA THR A 258 4.74 8.37 -1.14
C THR A 258 5.77 8.11 -0.05
N THR A 259 6.47 9.16 0.38
CA THR A 259 7.50 9.07 1.42
C THR A 259 7.14 9.90 2.66
N SER A 260 7.86 9.64 3.76
CA SER A 260 7.73 10.42 4.99
C SER A 260 8.14 11.88 4.78
N PRO A 261 7.47 12.82 5.46
CA PRO A 261 7.92 14.20 5.54
C PRO A 261 9.14 14.39 6.45
N LEU A 262 9.54 13.37 7.19
CA LEU A 262 10.73 13.31 8.05
C LEU A 262 11.67 12.26 7.47
N VAL A 263 12.90 12.67 7.20
CA VAL A 263 13.92 11.85 6.53
C VAL A 263 15.30 11.97 7.18
N GLU A 264 15.38 12.56 8.37
CA GLU A 264 16.62 12.74 9.11
C GLU A 264 17.29 11.40 9.41
N ASP A 265 18.62 11.34 9.36
CA ASP A 265 19.38 10.16 9.72
C ASP A 265 19.44 9.96 11.24
N LEU A 266 18.56 9.13 11.73
CA LEU A 266 18.48 8.75 13.15
C LEU A 266 19.08 7.35 13.42
N ALA A 267 20.05 6.89 12.64
CA ALA A 267 20.61 5.53 12.73
C ALA A 267 21.04 5.15 14.16
N ARG A 268 21.47 6.10 14.99
CA ARG A 268 21.77 5.90 16.42
C ARG A 268 20.54 5.56 17.28
N TRP A 269 19.33 5.85 16.76
CA TRP A 269 18.05 5.72 17.48
C TRP A 269 17.08 4.74 16.80
N GLY A 270 17.59 3.85 15.93
CA GLY A 270 16.79 2.81 15.32
C GLY A 270 16.31 3.08 13.88
N ASP A 271 16.88 4.06 13.19
CA ASP A 271 16.64 4.36 11.75
C ASP A 271 15.16 4.50 11.36
N ARG A 272 14.38 5.18 12.19
CA ARG A 272 12.92 5.33 12.03
C ARG A 272 12.47 5.81 10.65
N PHE A 273 13.30 6.59 9.95
CA PHE A 273 12.98 7.14 8.63
C PHE A 273 13.77 6.45 7.51
N GLY A 274 14.27 5.26 7.78
CA GLY A 274 15.12 4.49 6.87
C GLY A 274 14.41 4.05 5.61
N VAL A 275 13.12 3.72 5.69
CA VAL A 275 12.32 3.34 4.51
C VAL A 275 12.29 4.47 3.50
N SER A 276 11.85 5.66 3.89
CA SER A 276 11.75 6.81 2.99
C SER A 276 13.11 7.21 2.43
N ARG A 277 14.19 7.24 3.25
CA ARG A 277 15.53 7.53 2.74
C ARG A 277 16.00 6.52 1.71
N ARG A 278 15.79 5.23 1.95
CA ARG A 278 16.17 4.18 0.99
C ARG A 278 15.36 4.24 -0.29
N VAL A 279 14.07 4.51 -0.20
CA VAL A 279 13.21 4.72 -1.37
C VAL A 279 13.71 5.90 -2.21
N LEU A 280 13.99 7.04 -1.59
CA LEU A 280 14.51 8.22 -2.26
C LEU A 280 15.88 7.98 -2.91
N ALA A 281 16.76 7.21 -2.25
CA ALA A 281 18.11 6.90 -2.75
C ALA A 281 18.12 5.89 -3.91
N ASN A 282 17.04 5.14 -4.13
CA ASN A 282 16.90 4.14 -5.20
C ASN A 282 15.86 4.55 -6.25
N ALA A 283 15.54 5.84 -6.32
CA ALA A 283 14.61 6.41 -7.29
C ALA A 283 15.26 6.61 -8.65
N ASP A 284 14.46 6.50 -9.72
CA ASP A 284 14.88 6.94 -11.05
C ASP A 284 14.76 8.46 -11.17
N ILE A 285 13.71 9.03 -10.57
CA ILE A 285 13.50 10.47 -10.47
C ILE A 285 12.66 10.77 -9.22
N VAL A 286 12.96 11.85 -8.51
CA VAL A 286 12.23 12.28 -7.32
C VAL A 286 11.37 13.50 -7.63
N VAL A 287 10.12 13.51 -7.17
CA VAL A 287 9.25 14.69 -7.20
C VAL A 287 9.18 15.29 -5.79
N GLY A 288 9.85 16.41 -5.60
CA GLY A 288 9.94 17.11 -4.33
C GLY A 288 8.95 18.27 -4.23
N ALA A 289 8.07 18.26 -3.21
CA ALA A 289 7.03 19.28 -3.03
C ALA A 289 7.36 20.27 -1.92
N ALA A 290 7.27 21.57 -2.22
CA ALA A 290 7.43 22.69 -1.29
C ALA A 290 6.15 23.52 -1.19
N GLU A 291 5.89 24.14 -0.04
CA GLU A 291 4.86 25.17 0.12
C GLU A 291 5.39 26.55 -0.28
N PRO A 292 4.58 27.43 -0.95
CA PRO A 292 5.01 28.75 -1.40
C PRO A 292 4.97 29.77 -0.24
N THR A 293 5.69 29.48 0.83
CA THR A 293 5.90 30.35 1.99
C THR A 293 7.38 30.36 2.37
N PRO A 294 7.92 31.44 2.98
CA PRO A 294 9.33 31.49 3.37
C PRO A 294 9.74 30.30 4.24
N ARG A 295 8.88 29.90 5.19
CA ARG A 295 9.11 28.72 6.04
C ARG A 295 9.00 27.41 5.25
N GLY A 296 8.05 27.31 4.31
CA GLY A 296 7.85 26.14 3.47
C GLY A 296 9.06 25.87 2.59
N VAL A 297 9.64 26.91 2.00
CA VAL A 297 10.87 26.84 1.21
C VAL A 297 12.05 26.34 2.04
N LEU A 298 12.30 26.94 3.22
CA LEU A 298 13.40 26.52 4.08
C LEU A 298 13.25 25.05 4.52
N ARG A 299 12.06 24.67 4.97
CA ARG A 299 11.79 23.26 5.34
C ARG A 299 11.97 22.29 4.18
N TYR A 300 11.68 22.70 2.96
CA TYR A 300 11.92 21.88 1.78
C TYR A 300 13.42 21.69 1.54
N LEU A 301 14.21 22.72 1.66
CA LEU A 301 15.67 22.65 1.50
C LEU A 301 16.33 21.80 2.60
N ASP A 302 15.85 21.91 3.85
CA ASP A 302 16.26 21.03 4.94
C ASP A 302 15.91 19.56 4.62
N TRP A 303 14.65 19.30 4.22
CA TRP A 303 14.20 17.96 3.81
C TRP A 303 15.04 17.42 2.64
N PHE A 304 15.34 18.24 1.65
CA PHE A 304 16.13 17.87 0.49
C PHE A 304 17.57 17.46 0.90
N ALA A 305 18.18 18.21 1.80
CA ALA A 305 19.52 17.90 2.32
C ALA A 305 19.53 16.62 3.17
N ASP A 306 18.55 16.48 4.08
CA ASP A 306 18.42 15.32 4.95
C ASP A 306 18.11 14.02 4.18
N ALA A 307 17.39 14.14 3.07
CA ALA A 307 17.08 13.02 2.17
C ALA A 307 18.29 12.57 1.33
N GLY A 308 19.40 13.31 1.35
CA GLY A 308 20.61 12.99 0.58
C GLY A 308 20.47 13.16 -0.93
N LEU A 309 19.55 14.02 -1.39
CA LEU A 309 19.18 14.19 -2.81
C LEU A 309 20.15 15.04 -3.64
N LEU A 310 21.30 15.39 -3.11
CA LEU A 310 22.29 16.27 -3.76
C LEU A 310 22.82 15.77 -5.12
N ARG A 311 22.61 14.50 -5.43
CA ARG A 311 23.05 13.85 -6.69
C ARG A 311 21.92 13.16 -7.44
N ALA A 312 20.68 13.26 -6.95
CA ALA A 312 19.51 12.66 -7.58
C ALA A 312 18.91 13.61 -8.63
N ASP A 313 18.25 13.07 -9.66
CA ASP A 313 17.38 13.88 -10.50
C ASP A 313 16.10 14.22 -9.73
N VAL A 314 15.93 15.50 -9.41
CA VAL A 314 14.81 15.99 -8.60
C VAL A 314 14.01 17.04 -9.36
N VAL A 315 12.72 16.75 -9.53
CA VAL A 315 11.75 17.76 -10.01
C VAL A 315 11.17 18.50 -8.83
N THR A 316 11.59 19.74 -8.65
CA THR A 316 11.12 20.61 -7.56
C THR A 316 9.78 21.24 -7.90
N VAL A 317 8.80 21.10 -7.00
CA VAL A 317 7.42 21.58 -7.19
C VAL A 317 7.03 22.54 -6.07
N LEU A 318 6.72 23.79 -6.40
CA LEU A 318 5.95 24.68 -5.56
C LEU A 318 4.48 24.32 -5.68
N ASN A 319 3.94 23.70 -4.65
CA ASN A 319 2.54 23.28 -4.61
C ASN A 319 1.68 24.29 -3.84
N LYS A 320 0.37 24.35 -4.11
CA LYS A 320 -0.59 25.27 -3.48
C LYS A 320 -0.26 26.74 -3.75
N VAL A 321 0.28 27.05 -4.91
CA VAL A 321 0.61 28.41 -5.30
C VAL A 321 -0.66 29.27 -5.36
N PRO A 322 -0.74 30.34 -4.56
CA PRO A 322 -1.90 31.22 -4.57
C PRO A 322 -1.98 32.02 -5.89
N SER A 323 -3.13 32.63 -6.16
CA SER A 323 -3.33 33.47 -7.36
C SER A 323 -2.48 34.75 -7.36
N SER A 324 -1.84 35.08 -6.24
CA SER A 324 -0.94 36.23 -6.12
C SER A 324 0.37 35.97 -6.85
N ARG A 325 0.60 36.63 -7.98
CA ARG A 325 1.84 36.53 -8.74
C ARG A 325 3.07 36.92 -7.93
N ARG A 326 2.93 37.88 -7.01
CA ARG A 326 4.01 38.32 -6.13
C ARG A 326 4.49 37.18 -5.23
N ILE A 327 3.57 36.48 -4.54
CA ILE A 327 3.90 35.39 -3.63
C ILE A 327 4.55 34.24 -4.42
N ALA A 328 4.00 33.89 -5.57
CA ALA A 328 4.58 32.85 -6.44
C ALA A 328 6.01 33.19 -6.85
N PHE A 329 6.24 34.41 -7.31
CA PHE A 329 7.56 34.90 -7.71
C PHE A 329 8.56 34.89 -6.54
N GLU A 330 8.17 35.47 -5.38
CA GLU A 330 9.06 35.55 -4.21
C GLU A 330 9.44 34.15 -3.69
N ALA A 331 8.47 33.20 -3.62
CA ALA A 331 8.74 31.84 -3.17
C ALA A 331 9.66 31.08 -4.16
N ARG A 332 9.41 31.23 -5.46
CA ARG A 332 10.27 30.63 -6.50
C ARG A 332 11.68 31.23 -6.42
N GLN A 333 11.80 32.54 -6.32
CA GLN A 333 13.10 33.21 -6.25
C GLN A 333 13.87 32.77 -5.01
N GLN A 334 13.21 32.70 -3.86
CA GLN A 334 13.85 32.21 -2.62
C GLN A 334 14.33 30.76 -2.76
N LEU A 335 13.57 29.87 -3.42
CA LEU A 335 13.98 28.49 -3.69
C LEU A 335 15.26 28.48 -4.54
N ILE A 336 15.30 29.24 -5.62
CA ILE A 336 16.44 29.28 -6.54
C ILE A 336 17.67 29.93 -5.85
N ASP A 337 17.47 31.05 -5.18
CA ASP A 337 18.58 31.80 -4.53
C ASP A 337 19.23 31.00 -3.37
N THR A 338 18.39 30.25 -2.61
CA THR A 338 18.88 29.47 -1.46
C THR A 338 19.34 28.08 -1.88
N GLY A 339 18.62 27.43 -2.82
CA GLY A 339 18.94 26.09 -3.32
C GLY A 339 20.11 26.07 -4.32
N GLY A 340 20.41 27.22 -4.96
CA GLY A 340 21.49 27.32 -5.95
C GLY A 340 21.36 26.31 -7.07
N SER A 341 22.45 25.62 -7.41
CA SER A 341 22.51 24.62 -8.46
C SER A 341 21.71 23.33 -8.13
N LEU A 342 21.20 23.19 -6.92
CA LEU A 342 20.37 22.03 -6.52
C LEU A 342 18.93 22.15 -6.98
N VAL A 343 18.49 23.36 -7.37
CA VAL A 343 17.11 23.65 -7.78
C VAL A 343 17.16 24.37 -9.11
N GLU A 344 17.30 23.61 -10.21
CA GLU A 344 17.41 24.19 -11.54
C GLU A 344 16.06 24.63 -12.09
N ASP A 345 15.05 23.77 -11.97
CA ASP A 345 13.70 24.02 -12.46
C ASP A 345 12.65 23.90 -11.34
N VAL A 346 11.82 24.92 -11.22
CA VAL A 346 10.72 24.95 -10.25
C VAL A 346 9.39 24.93 -10.98
N TRP A 347 8.63 23.88 -10.76
CA TRP A 347 7.27 23.70 -11.28
C TRP A 347 6.24 24.26 -10.31
N GLU A 348 5.19 24.85 -10.82
CA GLU A 348 4.16 25.49 -10.00
C GLU A 348 2.80 24.80 -10.17
N LEU A 349 2.23 24.33 -9.05
CA LEU A 349 0.85 23.83 -9.00
C LEU A 349 -0.03 24.82 -8.21
N PRO A 350 -1.17 25.23 -8.78
CA PRO A 350 -2.03 26.21 -8.14
C PRO A 350 -2.74 25.66 -6.91
N LEU A 351 -2.96 26.51 -5.92
CA LEU A 351 -3.93 26.25 -4.86
C LEU A 351 -5.32 26.12 -5.49
N ASP A 352 -5.92 24.95 -5.42
CA ASP A 352 -7.23 24.66 -6.00
C ASP A 352 -8.17 24.06 -4.94
N ARG A 353 -9.32 24.69 -4.73
CA ARG A 353 -10.33 24.21 -3.78
C ARG A 353 -10.89 22.83 -4.17
N ALA A 354 -10.84 22.48 -5.45
CA ALA A 354 -11.28 21.18 -5.92
C ALA A 354 -10.43 20.04 -5.33
N VAL A 355 -9.14 20.28 -5.05
CA VAL A 355 -8.26 19.30 -4.40
C VAL A 355 -8.73 19.03 -2.98
N ALA A 356 -8.98 20.08 -2.19
CA ALA A 356 -9.47 19.92 -0.82
C ALA A 356 -10.85 19.24 -0.76
N ALA A 357 -11.75 19.56 -1.67
CA ALA A 357 -13.05 18.87 -1.77
C ALA A 357 -12.89 17.39 -2.14
N ALA A 358 -12.03 17.09 -3.12
CA ALA A 358 -11.77 15.73 -3.54
C ALA A 358 -11.12 14.88 -2.43
N GLU A 359 -10.30 15.48 -1.57
CA GLU A 359 -9.70 14.83 -0.40
C GLU A 359 -10.79 14.35 0.59
N TRP A 360 -11.80 15.16 0.86
CA TRP A 360 -12.93 14.78 1.72
C TRP A 360 -13.81 13.69 1.10
N ASP A 361 -13.99 13.73 -0.22
CA ASP A 361 -14.87 12.81 -0.96
C ASP A 361 -14.16 11.48 -1.34
N GLY A 362 -12.88 11.30 -1.06
CA GLY A 362 -12.08 10.17 -1.54
C GLY A 362 -11.89 10.15 -3.07
N ARG A 363 -12.16 11.27 -3.77
CA ARG A 363 -12.11 11.37 -5.24
C ARG A 363 -10.78 11.86 -5.75
N ILE A 364 -10.52 11.64 -7.02
CA ILE A 364 -9.35 12.12 -7.76
C ILE A 364 -9.75 13.35 -8.56
N VAL A 365 -8.88 14.38 -8.60
CA VAL A 365 -9.09 15.58 -9.41
C VAL A 365 -8.64 15.33 -10.84
N ILE A 366 -9.59 15.16 -11.75
CA ILE A 366 -9.37 14.83 -13.17
C ILE A 366 -9.60 16.01 -14.14
N ARG A 367 -9.84 17.22 -13.63
CA ARG A 367 -10.09 18.43 -14.42
C ARG A 367 -9.81 19.68 -13.59
N GLY A 368 -9.71 20.83 -14.24
CA GLY A 368 -9.45 22.09 -13.58
C GLY A 368 -8.01 22.57 -13.69
N ARG A 369 -7.67 23.63 -12.93
CA ARG A 369 -6.35 24.30 -13.03
C ARG A 369 -5.26 23.43 -12.47
N PHE A 370 -5.50 22.79 -11.33
CA PHE A 370 -4.57 21.85 -10.72
C PHE A 370 -4.25 20.69 -11.66
N HIS A 371 -5.27 20.02 -12.19
CA HIS A 371 -5.09 18.89 -13.11
C HIS A 371 -4.27 19.28 -14.35
N LYS A 372 -4.54 20.44 -14.97
CA LYS A 372 -3.78 20.91 -16.13
C LYS A 372 -2.32 21.17 -15.81
N ALA A 373 -2.02 21.70 -14.62
CA ALA A 373 -0.65 21.93 -14.20
C ALA A 373 0.06 20.60 -13.87
N LEU A 374 -0.66 19.68 -13.23
CA LEU A 374 -0.17 18.33 -12.92
C LEU A 374 0.15 17.53 -14.19
N THR A 375 -0.69 17.59 -15.23
CA THR A 375 -0.43 16.96 -16.53
C THR A 375 0.91 17.42 -17.10
N ARG A 376 1.18 18.72 -17.10
CA ARG A 376 2.45 19.26 -17.59
C ARG A 376 3.65 18.82 -16.74
N LEU A 377 3.46 18.71 -15.43
CA LEU A 377 4.48 18.16 -14.53
C LEU A 377 4.77 16.70 -14.86
N ALA A 378 3.72 15.90 -15.08
CA ALA A 378 3.87 14.49 -15.47
C ALA A 378 4.60 14.34 -16.81
N ASP A 379 4.26 15.17 -17.80
CA ASP A 379 4.96 15.21 -19.09
C ASP A 379 6.46 15.53 -18.93
N GLU A 380 6.81 16.42 -18.00
CA GLU A 380 8.21 16.74 -17.71
C GLU A 380 8.93 15.57 -17.04
N VAL A 381 8.30 14.91 -16.06
CA VAL A 381 8.87 13.72 -15.42
C VAL A 381 9.14 12.64 -16.49
N GLU A 382 8.17 12.39 -17.38
CA GLU A 382 8.35 11.43 -18.48
C GLU A 382 9.53 11.82 -19.39
N ARG A 383 9.63 13.09 -19.75
CA ARG A 383 10.72 13.57 -20.60
C ARG A 383 12.09 13.31 -19.98
N ARG A 384 12.24 13.49 -18.67
CA ARG A 384 13.51 13.24 -17.95
C ARG A 384 13.80 11.74 -17.88
N LEU A 385 12.82 10.90 -17.54
CA LEU A 385 12.97 9.45 -17.49
C LEU A 385 13.46 8.87 -18.84
N VAL A 386 12.92 9.38 -19.98
CA VAL A 386 13.35 8.94 -21.32
C VAL A 386 14.78 9.40 -21.63
N THR A 387 15.17 10.60 -21.18
CA THR A 387 16.49 11.16 -21.46
C THR A 387 17.58 10.40 -20.70
N GLU A 388 17.34 9.99 -19.47
CA GLU A 388 18.29 9.19 -18.68
C GLU A 388 18.42 7.76 -19.21
N GLY A 389 17.32 7.12 -19.62
CA GLY A 389 17.36 5.82 -20.26
C GLY A 389 18.18 5.78 -21.56
N ALA A 390 18.22 6.88 -22.31
CA ALA A 390 19.01 7.00 -23.55
C ALA A 390 20.52 7.23 -23.30
N VAL A 391 20.92 7.64 -22.11
CA VAL A 391 22.35 7.87 -21.77
C VAL A 391 23.01 6.59 -21.21
N VAL A 392 22.22 5.64 -20.73
CA VAL A 392 22.70 4.37 -20.13
C VAL A 392 22.72 3.22 -21.16
N ALA A 393 22.07 3.36 -22.31
CA ALA A 393 22.07 2.40 -23.41
C ALA A 393 23.16 2.75 -24.45
#